data_5652b16f90fd2a9f748918c8b11b8747
#
_entry.id   5652b16f90fd2a9f748918c8b11b8747
#
_cell.length_a   1.000
_cell.length_b   1.000
_cell.length_c   1.000
_cell.angle_alpha   90.00
_cell.angle_beta   90.00
_cell.angle_gamma   90.00
#
_symmetry.space_group_name_H-M   'P 1'
#
loop_
_entity.id
_entity.type
_entity.pdbx_description
1 polymer ?
#
loop_
_entity_poly.entity_id
_entity_poly.type
_entity_poly.pdbx_seq_one_letter_code
_entity_poly.pdbx_strand_id
1 'polypeptide(L)'
;GEKQIVTYADDTGATFDESSPHFSGVLNETTLYSALRLTLEDKTGIKLPPANNGLGYNNLIYIALLLARMQKDAMGEYYGSNAKLFSVLAIEEPEAHLHPSLQYRFLKFLNDNMKSNVRQIFISTHSPNITAASKLDNLIVLNKEKEEIEVAYPGRVFDLKNKDDKASKAYIERYLDVTKSDMLFAKRIILVEGISEQLLLPIFTRYLNGDLVDSHVAVINIGGRYFSHFLKLFDRDKSEYAINKRVAVITDLDPVRKKAGVKGARFCSCYPFELSKDSGYEYKASSNL
;
A
#
# COMPACT_ATOMS: atom_id res chain seq x y z
N GLY A 1 -13.74 -28.84 -8.83
CA GLY A 1 -12.56 -28.95 -7.95
C GLY A 1 -11.27 -28.57 -8.63
N GLU A 2 -10.65 -29.48 -9.40
CA GLU A 2 -9.33 -29.28 -10.00
C GLU A 2 -9.29 -28.07 -10.94
N LYS A 3 -10.26 -27.95 -11.84
CA LYS A 3 -10.37 -26.78 -12.76
C LYS A 3 -10.41 -25.44 -12.04
N GLN A 4 -11.15 -25.35 -10.92
CA GLN A 4 -11.22 -24.09 -10.14
C GLN A 4 -9.88 -23.76 -9.48
N ILE A 5 -9.18 -24.80 -8.99
CA ILE A 5 -7.86 -24.62 -8.37
C ILE A 5 -6.84 -24.15 -9.41
N VAL A 6 -6.84 -24.77 -10.60
CA VAL A 6 -5.99 -24.34 -11.72
C VAL A 6 -6.27 -22.90 -12.10
N THR A 7 -7.56 -22.52 -12.27
CA THR A 7 -7.95 -21.13 -12.57
C THR A 7 -7.45 -20.16 -11.51
N TYR A 8 -7.66 -20.47 -10.23
CA TYR A 8 -7.24 -19.59 -9.14
C TYR A 8 -5.73 -19.52 -8.98
N ALA A 9 -5.02 -20.65 -9.21
CA ALA A 9 -3.57 -20.65 -9.22
C ALA A 9 -3.00 -19.80 -10.37
N ASP A 10 -3.64 -19.83 -11.53
CA ASP A 10 -3.26 -19.00 -12.68
C ASP A 10 -3.54 -17.51 -12.42
N ASP A 11 -4.72 -17.18 -11.92
CA ASP A 11 -5.12 -15.82 -11.57
C ASP A 11 -4.23 -15.20 -10.49
N THR A 12 -3.80 -15.98 -9.49
CA THR A 12 -2.89 -15.51 -8.42
C THR A 12 -1.44 -15.39 -8.88
N GLY A 13 -1.08 -15.99 -10.02
CA GLY A 13 0.28 -16.05 -10.52
C GLY A 13 1.10 -17.22 -9.97
N ALA A 14 0.47 -18.18 -9.30
CA ALA A 14 1.16 -19.39 -8.82
C ALA A 14 1.65 -20.29 -9.97
N THR A 15 1.15 -20.06 -11.18
CA THR A 15 1.57 -20.75 -12.43
C THR A 15 2.47 -19.88 -13.31
N PHE A 16 3.12 -18.86 -12.71
CA PHE A 16 3.95 -17.90 -13.45
C PHE A 16 5.08 -18.53 -14.26
N ASP A 17 5.63 -19.63 -13.79
CA ASP A 17 6.66 -20.45 -14.45
C ASP A 17 6.07 -21.54 -15.36
N GLU A 18 4.77 -21.42 -15.72
CA GLU A 18 4.00 -22.39 -16.51
C GLU A 18 3.82 -23.76 -15.81
N SER A 19 3.95 -23.81 -14.49
CA SER A 19 3.56 -24.98 -13.71
C SER A 19 2.05 -25.02 -13.51
N SER A 20 1.44 -26.20 -13.46
CA SER A 20 0.01 -26.39 -13.22
C SER A 20 -0.24 -27.31 -12.04
N PRO A 21 -1.18 -26.96 -11.13
CA PRO A 21 -1.54 -27.83 -10.03
C PRO A 21 -2.41 -29.00 -10.51
N HIS A 22 -2.05 -30.22 -10.13
CA HIS A 22 -2.81 -31.44 -10.42
C HIS A 22 -2.99 -32.31 -9.18
N PHE A 23 -4.12 -32.98 -9.11
CA PHE A 23 -4.32 -34.05 -8.15
C PHE A 23 -3.85 -35.38 -8.76
N SER A 24 -2.96 -36.06 -8.07
CA SER A 24 -2.55 -37.42 -8.45
C SER A 24 -2.68 -38.37 -7.28
N GLY A 25 -3.07 -39.60 -7.55
CA GLY A 25 -3.19 -40.64 -6.51
C GLY A 25 -3.28 -42.02 -7.12
N VAL A 26 -2.85 -43.04 -6.35
CA VAL A 26 -3.05 -44.45 -6.66
C VAL A 26 -4.30 -44.90 -5.90
N LEU A 27 -5.29 -45.36 -6.64
CA LEU A 27 -6.56 -45.82 -6.08
C LEU A 27 -6.36 -47.17 -5.32
N ASN A 28 -6.32 -47.12 -4.01
CA ASN A 28 -6.57 -48.27 -3.14
C ASN A 28 -7.89 -48.04 -2.42
N GLU A 29 -8.80 -48.96 -2.49
CA GLU A 29 -10.22 -48.83 -2.07
C GLU A 29 -10.42 -48.37 -0.62
N THR A 30 -9.46 -48.57 0.26
CA THR A 30 -9.56 -48.21 1.69
C THR A 30 -8.98 -46.83 2.05
N THR A 31 -8.34 -46.13 1.10
CA THR A 31 -7.62 -44.87 1.37
C THR A 31 -7.88 -43.79 0.32
N LEU A 32 -9.03 -43.79 -0.32
CA LEU A 32 -9.36 -42.94 -1.45
C LEU A 32 -9.12 -41.44 -1.22
N TYR A 33 -9.36 -40.97 -0.01
CA TYR A 33 -9.17 -39.55 0.33
C TYR A 33 -7.76 -39.20 0.85
N SER A 34 -7.04 -40.18 1.41
CA SER A 34 -5.67 -39.99 1.89
C SER A 34 -4.60 -40.16 0.81
N ALA A 35 -5.00 -40.74 -0.35
CA ALA A 35 -4.11 -40.99 -1.47
C ALA A 35 -4.00 -39.83 -2.48
N LEU A 36 -4.93 -38.86 -2.44
CA LEU A 36 -4.86 -37.70 -3.31
C LEU A 36 -3.78 -36.76 -2.83
N ARG A 37 -2.80 -36.50 -3.66
CA ARG A 37 -1.72 -35.53 -3.43
C ARG A 37 -1.80 -34.43 -4.47
N LEU A 38 -1.70 -33.19 -4.00
CA LEU A 38 -1.51 -32.06 -4.90
C LEU A 38 -0.12 -32.17 -5.51
N THR A 39 -0.02 -32.10 -6.83
CA THR A 39 1.24 -32.01 -7.57
C THR A 39 1.17 -30.84 -8.53
N LEU A 40 2.31 -30.22 -8.80
CA LEU A 40 2.47 -29.16 -9.78
C LEU A 40 3.19 -29.75 -10.98
N GLU A 41 2.61 -29.56 -12.16
CA GLU A 41 3.19 -30.00 -13.43
C GLU A 41 3.75 -28.78 -14.16
N ASP A 42 5.03 -28.81 -14.49
CA ASP A 42 5.68 -27.78 -15.28
C ASP A 42 5.45 -28.00 -16.80
N LYS A 43 5.96 -27.08 -17.63
CA LYS A 43 5.88 -27.18 -19.11
C LYS A 43 6.51 -28.44 -19.67
N THR A 44 7.44 -29.04 -18.96
CA THR A 44 8.14 -30.26 -19.38
C THR A 44 7.38 -31.52 -19.03
N GLY A 45 6.24 -31.41 -18.34
CA GLY A 45 5.43 -32.52 -17.86
C GLY A 45 5.96 -33.17 -16.58
N ILE A 46 6.95 -32.57 -15.93
CA ILE A 46 7.48 -33.07 -14.66
C ILE A 46 6.51 -32.66 -13.54
N LYS A 47 6.04 -33.67 -12.77
CA LYS A 47 5.16 -33.49 -11.63
C LYS A 47 5.95 -33.46 -10.33
N LEU A 48 5.90 -32.36 -9.64
CA LEU A 48 6.58 -32.16 -8.37
C LEU A 48 5.57 -31.89 -7.24
N PRO A 49 5.80 -32.41 -6.02
CA PRO A 49 5.00 -32.03 -4.87
C PRO A 49 5.26 -30.56 -4.52
N PRO A 50 4.28 -29.87 -3.86
CA PRO A 50 4.44 -28.47 -3.45
C PRO A 50 5.71 -28.20 -2.64
N ALA A 51 6.16 -29.18 -1.84
CA ALA A 51 7.38 -29.07 -1.04
C ALA A 51 8.65 -28.76 -1.86
N ASN A 52 8.63 -29.02 -3.16
CA ASN A 52 9.77 -28.76 -4.05
C ASN A 52 9.70 -27.38 -4.72
N ASN A 53 8.65 -26.62 -4.45
CA ASN A 53 8.49 -25.26 -4.95
C ASN A 53 8.92 -24.21 -3.93
N GLY A 54 9.15 -22.99 -4.41
CA GLY A 54 9.41 -21.85 -3.53
C GLY A 54 8.23 -21.54 -2.60
N LEU A 55 8.52 -21.05 -1.41
CA LEU A 55 7.54 -20.75 -0.37
C LEU A 55 6.43 -19.77 -0.84
N GLY A 56 6.80 -18.77 -1.64
CA GLY A 56 5.83 -17.79 -2.17
C GLY A 56 4.77 -18.43 -3.06
N TYR A 57 5.16 -19.34 -3.96
CA TYR A 57 4.21 -20.07 -4.81
C TYR A 57 3.31 -20.98 -3.98
N ASN A 58 3.86 -21.65 -2.98
CA ASN A 58 3.07 -22.50 -2.09
C ASN A 58 2.01 -21.71 -1.33
N ASN A 59 2.34 -20.50 -0.85
CA ASN A 59 1.38 -19.62 -0.21
C ASN A 59 0.24 -19.22 -1.16
N LEU A 60 0.54 -18.88 -2.41
CA LEU A 60 -0.48 -18.55 -3.41
C LEU A 60 -1.40 -19.75 -3.71
N ILE A 61 -0.83 -20.93 -3.88
CA ILE A 61 -1.60 -22.18 -4.08
C ILE A 61 -2.49 -22.46 -2.88
N TYR A 62 -1.97 -22.31 -1.66
CA TYR A 62 -2.73 -22.51 -0.44
C TYR A 62 -3.92 -21.55 -0.35
N ILE A 63 -3.71 -20.26 -0.66
CA ILE A 63 -4.80 -19.27 -0.66
C ILE A 63 -5.83 -19.60 -1.76
N ALA A 64 -5.38 -20.02 -2.96
CA ALA A 64 -6.26 -20.44 -4.03
C ALA A 64 -7.14 -21.64 -3.62
N LEU A 65 -6.57 -22.63 -2.92
CA LEU A 65 -7.30 -23.77 -2.37
C LEU A 65 -8.34 -23.35 -1.33
N LEU A 66 -7.97 -22.42 -0.41
CA LEU A 66 -8.90 -21.91 0.60
C LEU A 66 -10.07 -21.17 -0.05
N LEU A 67 -9.82 -20.32 -1.03
CA LEU A 67 -10.87 -19.59 -1.74
C LEU A 67 -11.78 -20.54 -2.53
N ALA A 68 -11.21 -21.53 -3.22
CA ALA A 68 -12.00 -22.57 -3.91
C ALA A 68 -12.89 -23.37 -2.94
N ARG A 69 -12.39 -23.68 -1.74
CA ARG A 69 -13.18 -24.32 -0.67
C ARG A 69 -14.29 -23.41 -0.18
N MET A 70 -13.98 -22.16 0.13
CA MET A 70 -14.96 -21.19 0.61
C MET A 70 -16.08 -20.97 -0.41
N GLN A 71 -15.76 -20.95 -1.70
CA GLN A 71 -16.75 -20.87 -2.77
C GLN A 71 -17.68 -22.07 -2.79
N LYS A 72 -17.16 -23.29 -2.67
CA LYS A 72 -17.98 -24.52 -2.58
C LYS A 72 -18.89 -24.52 -1.36
N ASP A 73 -18.36 -24.12 -0.20
CA ASP A 73 -19.14 -24.05 1.04
C ASP A 73 -20.27 -23.02 0.92
N ALA A 74 -20.05 -21.89 0.17
CA ALA A 74 -21.08 -20.88 -0.07
C ALA A 74 -22.17 -21.31 -1.06
N MET A 75 -21.82 -22.16 -2.03
CA MET A 75 -22.79 -22.67 -3.04
C MET A 75 -23.66 -23.81 -2.52
N GLY A 76 -23.38 -24.38 -1.33
CA GLY A 76 -24.15 -25.45 -0.75
C GLY A 76 -23.97 -26.79 -1.45
N GLU A 77 -23.08 -26.94 -2.40
CA GLU A 77 -22.88 -28.15 -3.22
C GLU A 77 -22.41 -29.35 -2.44
N TYR A 78 -21.86 -29.16 -1.24
CA TYR A 78 -21.24 -30.24 -0.47
C TYR A 78 -22.01 -30.65 0.81
N TYR A 79 -22.77 -29.71 1.42
CA TYR A 79 -23.43 -29.92 2.72
C TYR A 79 -24.91 -29.53 2.76
N GLY A 80 -25.55 -29.26 1.63
CA GLY A 80 -26.96 -28.91 1.59
C GLY A 80 -27.34 -27.76 2.53
N SER A 81 -28.07 -28.05 3.61
CA SER A 81 -28.53 -27.06 4.60
C SER A 81 -27.42 -26.41 5.44
N ASN A 82 -26.19 -26.88 5.35
CA ASN A 82 -25.02 -26.32 6.07
C ASN A 82 -24.22 -25.29 5.27
N ALA A 83 -24.77 -24.78 4.17
CA ALA A 83 -24.16 -23.70 3.40
C ALA A 83 -23.87 -22.48 4.29
N LYS A 84 -22.63 -22.00 4.30
CA LYS A 84 -22.23 -20.84 5.09
C LYS A 84 -22.64 -19.57 4.39
N LEU A 85 -23.56 -18.81 4.99
CA LEU A 85 -24.05 -17.54 4.44
C LEU A 85 -23.04 -16.40 4.49
N PHE A 86 -22.05 -16.47 5.38
CA PHE A 86 -21.05 -15.43 5.58
C PHE A 86 -19.66 -16.05 5.76
N SER A 87 -18.76 -15.78 4.83
CA SER A 87 -17.37 -16.22 4.88
C SER A 87 -16.43 -15.05 5.04
N VAL A 88 -15.54 -15.15 6.02
CA VAL A 88 -14.47 -14.19 6.29
C VAL A 88 -13.14 -14.91 6.10
N LEU A 89 -12.22 -14.27 5.36
CA LEU A 89 -10.85 -14.75 5.16
C LEU A 89 -9.89 -13.76 5.81
N ALA A 90 -9.05 -14.23 6.71
CA ALA A 90 -7.94 -13.47 7.26
C ALA A 90 -6.63 -14.04 6.73
N ILE A 91 -5.79 -13.19 6.16
CA ILE A 91 -4.49 -13.54 5.58
C ILE A 91 -3.43 -12.69 6.26
N GLU A 92 -2.40 -13.33 6.79
CA GLU A 92 -1.28 -12.65 7.41
C GLU A 92 -0.09 -12.66 6.47
N GLU A 93 0.44 -11.47 6.20
CA GLU A 93 1.63 -11.21 5.38
C GLU A 93 1.72 -12.05 4.09
N PRO A 94 0.72 -11.98 3.21
CA PRO A 94 0.71 -12.78 1.98
C PRO A 94 1.88 -12.47 1.05
N GLU A 95 2.50 -11.32 1.21
CA GLU A 95 3.68 -10.89 0.46
C GLU A 95 4.95 -11.66 0.81
N ALA A 96 4.97 -12.42 1.90
CA ALA A 96 6.15 -13.17 2.30
C ALA A 96 6.64 -14.07 1.18
N HIS A 97 7.90 -13.87 0.78
CA HIS A 97 8.55 -14.58 -0.33
C HIS A 97 7.96 -14.36 -1.73
N LEU A 98 7.07 -13.35 -1.92
CA LEU A 98 6.52 -13.00 -3.22
C LEU A 98 7.31 -11.86 -3.89
N HIS A 99 7.60 -12.04 -5.16
CA HIS A 99 8.10 -10.94 -5.99
C HIS A 99 7.06 -9.80 -6.05
N PRO A 100 7.45 -8.51 -6.05
CA PRO A 100 6.53 -7.38 -6.08
C PRO A 100 5.43 -7.47 -7.14
N SER A 101 5.74 -7.94 -8.36
CA SER A 101 4.75 -8.12 -9.42
C SER A 101 3.66 -9.14 -9.07
N LEU A 102 3.98 -10.17 -8.31
CA LEU A 102 3.02 -11.17 -7.83
C LEU A 102 2.15 -10.62 -6.71
N GLN A 103 2.66 -9.70 -5.89
CA GLN A 103 1.86 -9.03 -4.87
C GLN A 103 0.72 -8.20 -5.49
N TYR A 104 0.99 -7.47 -6.58
CA TYR A 104 -0.04 -6.74 -7.33
C TYR A 104 -1.08 -7.67 -7.96
N ARG A 105 -0.62 -8.75 -8.60
CA ARG A 105 -1.48 -9.74 -9.22
C ARG A 105 -2.38 -10.42 -8.19
N PHE A 106 -1.82 -10.76 -7.05
CA PHE A 106 -2.54 -11.33 -5.91
C PHE A 106 -3.65 -10.41 -5.40
N LEU A 107 -3.37 -9.12 -5.17
CA LEU A 107 -4.39 -8.16 -4.75
C LEU A 107 -5.52 -8.01 -5.77
N LYS A 108 -5.16 -7.94 -7.06
CA LYS A 108 -6.16 -7.88 -8.12
C LYS A 108 -7.08 -9.10 -8.07
N PHE A 109 -6.50 -10.29 -7.96
CA PHE A 109 -7.24 -11.54 -7.83
C PHE A 109 -8.19 -11.52 -6.63
N LEU A 110 -7.73 -11.08 -5.45
CA LEU A 110 -8.58 -10.97 -4.26
C LEU A 110 -9.75 -10.00 -4.46
N ASN A 111 -9.49 -8.83 -5.03
CA ASN A 111 -10.52 -7.83 -5.31
C ASN A 111 -11.59 -8.34 -6.29
N ASP A 112 -11.19 -9.10 -7.30
CA ASP A 112 -12.11 -9.67 -8.28
C ASP A 112 -12.96 -10.80 -7.66
N ASN A 113 -12.37 -11.61 -6.78
CA ASN A 113 -13.09 -12.70 -6.08
C ASN A 113 -14.00 -12.21 -4.95
N MET A 114 -13.70 -11.07 -4.30
CA MET A 114 -14.61 -10.48 -3.29
C MET A 114 -16.00 -10.18 -3.83
N LYS A 115 -16.12 -9.93 -5.14
CA LYS A 115 -17.40 -9.59 -5.76
C LYS A 115 -18.35 -10.78 -5.89
N SER A 116 -17.84 -12.00 -5.85
CA SER A 116 -18.62 -13.20 -6.16
C SER A 116 -18.80 -14.18 -4.99
N ASN A 117 -17.78 -14.43 -4.17
CA ASN A 117 -17.75 -15.64 -3.35
C ASN A 117 -17.34 -15.45 -1.89
N VAL A 118 -16.59 -14.39 -1.57
CA VAL A 118 -16.11 -14.11 -0.21
C VAL A 118 -16.67 -12.77 0.24
N ARG A 119 -17.30 -12.75 1.40
CA ARG A 119 -17.96 -11.54 1.92
C ARG A 119 -16.98 -10.51 2.46
N GLN A 120 -15.89 -10.98 3.07
CA GLN A 120 -14.91 -10.09 3.68
C GLN A 120 -13.53 -10.74 3.72
N ILE A 121 -12.50 -9.97 3.34
CA ILE A 121 -11.10 -10.38 3.42
C ILE A 121 -10.35 -9.34 4.25
N PHE A 122 -9.62 -9.80 5.25
CA PHE A 122 -8.66 -9.00 6.01
C PHE A 122 -7.24 -9.45 5.66
N ILE A 123 -6.35 -8.50 5.43
CA ILE A 123 -4.96 -8.75 5.11
C ILE A 123 -4.11 -7.91 6.06
N SER A 124 -3.25 -8.55 6.86
CA SER A 124 -2.16 -7.83 7.51
C SER A 124 -0.96 -7.79 6.57
N THR A 125 -0.30 -6.65 6.47
CA THR A 125 0.82 -6.48 5.54
C THR A 125 1.79 -5.41 6.03
N HIS A 126 3.07 -5.63 5.75
CA HIS A 126 4.13 -4.63 5.84
C HIS A 126 4.65 -4.21 4.45
N SER A 127 3.97 -4.63 3.38
CA SER A 127 4.38 -4.35 2.00
C SER A 127 3.92 -2.97 1.52
N PRO A 128 4.84 -2.07 1.15
CA PRO A 128 4.51 -0.83 0.45
C PRO A 128 3.80 -1.09 -0.89
N ASN A 129 4.10 -2.21 -1.57
CA ASN A 129 3.46 -2.57 -2.84
C ASN A 129 1.97 -2.88 -2.67
N ILE A 130 1.63 -3.69 -1.65
CA ILE A 130 0.24 -4.01 -1.31
C ILE A 130 -0.52 -2.75 -0.91
N THR A 131 0.10 -1.92 -0.08
CA THR A 131 -0.48 -0.67 0.40
C THR A 131 -0.73 0.31 -0.75
N ALA A 132 0.26 0.53 -1.63
CA ALA A 132 0.14 1.41 -2.78
C ALA A 132 -0.93 0.95 -3.80
N ALA A 133 -1.18 -0.36 -3.89
CA ALA A 133 -2.20 -0.90 -4.78
C ALA A 133 -3.60 -0.93 -4.15
N SER A 134 -3.71 -0.60 -2.86
CA SER A 134 -4.98 -0.60 -2.13
C SER A 134 -5.65 0.77 -2.19
N LYS A 135 -7.00 0.80 -2.14
CA LYS A 135 -7.73 2.06 -1.98
C LYS A 135 -7.62 2.56 -0.54
N LEU A 136 -7.62 3.87 -0.34
CA LEU A 136 -7.59 4.46 1.00
C LEU A 136 -8.72 3.95 1.90
N ASP A 137 -9.91 3.70 1.34
CA ASP A 137 -11.07 3.19 2.08
C ASP A 137 -10.85 1.77 2.65
N ASN A 138 -9.93 1.03 2.09
CA ASN A 138 -9.61 -0.33 2.52
C ASN A 138 -8.44 -0.39 3.50
N LEU A 139 -7.76 0.75 3.73
CA LEU A 139 -6.61 0.79 4.62
C LEU A 139 -7.03 1.02 6.07
N ILE A 140 -6.46 0.22 6.95
CA ILE A 140 -6.51 0.38 8.41
C ILE A 140 -5.07 0.45 8.88
N VAL A 141 -4.66 1.56 9.47
CA VAL A 141 -3.30 1.73 9.98
C VAL A 141 -3.32 1.50 11.48
N LEU A 142 -2.51 0.54 11.91
CA LEU A 142 -2.30 0.25 13.33
C LEU A 142 -0.98 0.87 13.76
N ASN A 143 -1.00 1.68 14.78
CA ASN A 143 0.18 2.28 15.38
C ASN A 143 0.23 1.92 16.87
N LYS A 144 1.38 1.44 17.33
CA LYS A 144 1.58 1.17 18.77
C LYS A 144 2.32 2.34 19.38
N GLU A 145 1.67 3.05 20.30
CA GLU A 145 2.30 4.06 21.13
C GLU A 145 2.28 3.60 22.58
N LYS A 146 3.48 3.36 23.14
CA LYS A 146 3.69 2.73 24.47
C LYS A 146 3.00 1.36 24.54
N GLU A 147 1.94 1.23 25.37
CA GLU A 147 1.18 -0.01 25.57
C GLU A 147 -0.17 -0.01 24.82
N GLU A 148 -0.53 1.09 24.18
CA GLU A 148 -1.81 1.23 23.50
C GLU A 148 -1.67 1.07 21.98
N ILE A 149 -2.67 0.46 21.36
CA ILE A 149 -2.78 0.35 19.91
C ILE A 149 -3.77 1.39 19.43
N GLU A 150 -3.30 2.34 18.66
CA GLU A 150 -4.14 3.29 17.96
C GLU A 150 -4.51 2.77 16.57
N VAL A 151 -5.77 2.98 16.20
CA VAL A 151 -6.32 2.57 14.91
C VAL A 151 -6.70 3.81 14.12
N ALA A 152 -6.20 3.93 12.90
CA ALA A 152 -6.55 5.01 11.99
C ALA A 152 -7.17 4.47 10.70
N TYR A 153 -8.08 5.27 10.11
CA TYR A 153 -8.81 4.93 8.89
C TYR A 153 -8.58 6.00 7.82
N PRO A 154 -7.48 5.95 7.04
CA PRO A 154 -7.10 7.00 6.10
C PRO A 154 -8.20 7.41 5.12
N GLY A 155 -9.02 6.46 4.66
CA GLY A 155 -10.13 6.74 3.75
C GLY A 155 -11.26 7.54 4.38
N ARG A 156 -11.43 7.50 5.72
CA ARG A 156 -12.49 8.19 6.46
C ARG A 156 -12.11 9.60 6.90
N VAL A 157 -10.88 10.01 6.69
CA VAL A 157 -10.39 11.35 7.03
C VAL A 157 -11.11 12.43 6.20
N PHE A 158 -11.56 12.09 5.01
CA PHE A 158 -12.10 13.03 4.02
C PHE A 158 -13.62 13.09 4.05
N ASP A 159 -14.18 14.29 4.19
CA ASP A 159 -15.61 14.53 3.99
C ASP A 159 -15.91 14.61 2.47
N LEU A 160 -16.54 13.58 1.92
CA LEU A 160 -16.85 13.51 0.49
C LEU A 160 -17.91 14.53 0.04
N LYS A 161 -18.58 15.20 0.97
CA LYS A 161 -19.48 16.35 0.67
C LYS A 161 -18.66 17.62 0.44
N ASN A 162 -17.48 17.72 1.02
CA ASN A 162 -16.55 18.80 0.79
C ASN A 162 -15.78 18.57 -0.52
N LYS A 163 -15.81 19.56 -1.41
CA LYS A 163 -15.18 19.47 -2.72
C LYS A 163 -13.66 19.34 -2.64
N ASP A 164 -13.03 20.05 -1.69
CA ASP A 164 -11.58 20.03 -1.49
C ASP A 164 -11.10 18.71 -0.89
N ASP A 165 -11.87 18.12 0.02
CA ASP A 165 -11.55 16.81 0.59
C ASP A 165 -11.70 15.71 -0.44
N LYS A 166 -12.76 15.77 -1.24
CA LYS A 166 -12.93 14.83 -2.37
C LYS A 166 -11.77 14.91 -3.36
N ALA A 167 -11.32 16.12 -3.69
CA ALA A 167 -10.17 16.33 -4.56
C ALA A 167 -8.87 15.81 -3.92
N SER A 168 -8.67 16.07 -2.61
CA SER A 168 -7.50 15.60 -1.87
C SER A 168 -7.43 14.08 -1.81
N LYS A 169 -8.55 13.42 -1.52
CA LYS A 169 -8.63 11.95 -1.52
C LYS A 169 -8.27 11.37 -2.87
N ALA A 170 -8.88 11.88 -3.95
CA ALA A 170 -8.59 11.44 -5.30
C ALA A 170 -7.12 11.68 -5.70
N TYR A 171 -6.54 12.79 -5.23
CA TYR A 171 -5.12 13.09 -5.43
C TYR A 171 -4.23 12.04 -4.76
N ILE A 172 -4.48 11.76 -3.47
CA ILE A 172 -3.70 10.78 -2.73
C ILE A 172 -3.84 9.39 -3.36
N GLU A 173 -5.04 8.92 -3.67
CA GLU A 173 -5.27 7.61 -4.29
C GLU A 173 -4.55 7.46 -5.64
N ARG A 174 -4.33 8.57 -6.35
CA ARG A 174 -3.60 8.58 -7.62
C ARG A 174 -2.09 8.56 -7.45
N TYR A 175 -1.57 9.23 -6.42
CA TYR A 175 -0.14 9.49 -6.25
C TYR A 175 0.51 8.73 -5.09
N LEU A 176 -0.27 7.98 -4.31
CA LEU A 176 0.25 7.09 -3.28
C LEU A 176 0.89 5.87 -3.95
N ASP A 177 2.16 6.01 -4.29
CA ASP A 177 2.99 4.95 -4.84
C ASP A 177 3.77 4.21 -3.74
N VAL A 178 4.58 3.24 -4.14
CA VAL A 178 5.41 2.44 -3.22
C VAL A 178 6.32 3.32 -2.37
N THR A 179 6.92 4.37 -2.96
CA THR A 179 7.86 5.25 -2.25
C THR A 179 7.16 6.15 -1.23
N LYS A 180 5.94 6.58 -1.52
CA LYS A 180 5.14 7.39 -0.59
C LYS A 180 4.41 6.55 0.45
N SER A 181 4.19 5.27 0.19
CA SER A 181 3.56 4.35 1.16
C SER A 181 4.37 4.22 2.44
N ASP A 182 5.68 4.46 2.40
CA ASP A 182 6.54 4.44 3.59
C ASP A 182 6.06 5.39 4.70
N MET A 183 5.32 6.47 4.34
CA MET A 183 4.72 7.35 5.34
C MET A 183 3.73 6.63 6.25
N LEU A 184 3.13 5.52 5.80
CA LEU A 184 2.18 4.75 6.61
C LEU A 184 2.88 3.83 7.61
N PHE A 185 4.15 3.49 7.38
CA PHE A 185 4.94 2.58 8.23
C PHE A 185 5.89 3.31 9.18
N ALA A 186 6.50 4.41 8.75
CA ALA A 186 7.45 5.17 9.57
C ALA A 186 6.82 5.73 10.85
N LYS A 187 7.63 5.90 11.90
CA LYS A 187 7.20 6.55 13.16
C LYS A 187 7.07 8.06 13.03
N ARG A 188 7.94 8.67 12.20
CA ARG A 188 7.98 10.11 11.96
C ARG A 188 8.20 10.35 10.47
N ILE A 189 7.73 11.46 9.96
CA ILE A 189 7.71 11.74 8.54
C ILE A 189 8.26 13.13 8.29
N ILE A 190 9.12 13.24 7.28
CA ILE A 190 9.50 14.51 6.69
C ILE A 190 9.02 14.50 5.25
N LEU A 191 8.08 15.38 4.93
CA LEU A 191 7.63 15.58 3.54
C LEU A 191 8.52 16.62 2.90
N VAL A 192 9.02 16.31 1.71
CA VAL A 192 9.91 17.20 0.95
C VAL A 192 9.36 17.46 -0.44
N GLU A 193 9.75 18.60 -1.02
CA GLU A 193 9.26 19.03 -2.33
C GLU A 193 9.84 18.19 -3.47
N GLY A 194 11.14 17.87 -3.39
CA GLY A 194 11.88 17.26 -4.47
C GLY A 194 12.91 16.23 -4.06
N ILE A 195 13.61 15.73 -5.08
CA ILE A 195 14.65 14.73 -4.93
C ILE A 195 15.90 15.25 -4.22
N SER A 196 16.19 16.55 -4.37
CA SER A 196 17.37 17.19 -3.76
C SER A 196 17.30 17.10 -2.24
N GLU A 197 16.18 17.52 -1.66
CA GLU A 197 15.95 17.45 -0.22
C GLU A 197 15.96 16.00 0.26
N GLN A 198 15.33 15.09 -0.49
CA GLN A 198 15.29 13.68 -0.16
C GLN A 198 16.70 13.06 -0.06
N LEU A 199 17.61 13.44 -0.95
CA LEU A 199 18.98 12.94 -0.97
C LEU A 199 19.88 13.64 0.06
N LEU A 200 19.71 14.95 0.27
CA LEU A 200 20.59 15.74 1.11
C LEU A 200 20.26 15.66 2.60
N LEU A 201 18.99 15.55 2.97
CA LEU A 201 18.58 15.51 4.38
C LEU A 201 19.24 14.40 5.20
N PRO A 202 19.36 13.15 4.71
CA PRO A 202 20.08 12.11 5.44
C PRO A 202 21.55 12.46 5.66
N ILE A 203 22.18 13.13 4.69
CA ILE A 203 23.58 13.57 4.78
C ILE A 203 23.72 14.68 5.81
N PHE A 204 22.88 15.72 5.74
CA PHE A 204 22.89 16.83 6.69
C PHE A 204 22.63 16.38 8.13
N THR A 205 21.71 15.42 8.30
CA THR A 205 21.41 14.87 9.63
C THR A 205 22.64 14.20 10.23
N ARG A 206 23.43 13.46 9.42
CA ARG A 206 24.70 12.85 9.88
C ARG A 206 25.73 13.89 10.27
N TYR A 207 25.86 15.01 9.52
CA TYR A 207 26.74 16.12 9.92
C TYR A 207 26.33 16.75 11.25
N LEU A 208 25.06 16.63 11.63
CA LEU A 208 24.54 17.10 12.93
C LEU A 208 24.55 16.00 14.01
N ASN A 209 25.30 14.92 13.77
CA ASN A 209 25.41 13.76 14.68
C ASN A 209 24.06 13.05 14.93
N GLY A 210 23.12 13.13 13.98
CA GLY A 210 21.86 12.40 13.99
C GLY A 210 21.81 11.32 12.92
N ASP A 211 20.86 10.38 13.03
CA ASP A 211 20.53 9.42 11.99
C ASP A 211 19.01 9.30 11.86
N LEU A 212 18.51 9.44 10.61
CA LEU A 212 17.09 9.36 10.33
C LEU A 212 16.59 7.92 10.41
N VAL A 213 17.42 6.95 10.04
CA VAL A 213 17.07 5.52 10.07
C VAL A 213 16.91 5.05 11.52
N ASP A 214 17.88 5.35 12.37
CA ASP A 214 17.84 5.01 13.81
C ASP A 214 16.65 5.69 14.51
N SER A 215 16.27 6.87 14.02
CA SER A 215 15.11 7.63 14.52
C SER A 215 13.78 7.17 13.93
N HIS A 216 13.77 6.17 13.06
CA HIS A 216 12.59 5.71 12.31
C HIS A 216 11.85 6.85 11.58
N VAL A 217 12.61 7.74 10.94
CA VAL A 217 12.09 8.87 10.16
C VAL A 217 12.16 8.54 8.68
N ALA A 218 11.02 8.60 7.99
CA ALA A 218 10.96 8.52 6.54
C ALA A 218 10.99 9.91 5.91
N VAL A 219 11.81 10.10 4.88
CA VAL A 219 11.84 11.31 4.05
C VAL A 219 11.08 10.99 2.76
N ILE A 220 9.92 11.63 2.60
CA ILE A 220 8.97 11.34 1.52
C ILE A 220 8.96 12.50 0.52
N ASN A 221 9.36 12.22 -0.69
CA ASN A 221 9.28 13.17 -1.80
C ASN A 221 7.85 13.22 -2.36
N ILE A 222 7.22 14.38 -2.26
CA ILE A 222 5.85 14.61 -2.75
C ILE A 222 5.83 14.94 -4.24
N GLY A 223 6.94 15.39 -4.82
CA GLY A 223 7.03 15.77 -6.23
C GLY A 223 6.39 17.12 -6.54
N GLY A 224 6.55 18.10 -5.66
CA GLY A 224 6.03 19.46 -5.75
C GLY A 224 5.38 19.93 -4.44
N ARG A 225 4.67 21.05 -4.49
CA ARG A 225 4.08 21.71 -3.31
C ARG A 225 2.69 21.20 -2.94
N TYR A 226 2.40 19.95 -3.16
CA TYR A 226 1.08 19.36 -2.90
C TYR A 226 0.95 18.76 -1.50
N PHE A 227 1.68 19.30 -0.53
CA PHE A 227 1.73 18.85 0.86
C PHE A 227 0.34 18.80 1.52
N SER A 228 -0.50 19.80 1.25
CA SER A 228 -1.81 19.95 1.87
C SER A 228 -2.72 18.73 1.71
N HIS A 229 -2.60 18.02 0.58
CA HIS A 229 -3.37 16.80 0.37
C HIS A 229 -2.93 15.70 1.34
N PHE A 230 -1.63 15.46 1.46
CA PHE A 230 -1.07 14.41 2.31
C PHE A 230 -1.15 14.74 3.80
N LEU A 231 -0.99 16.02 4.18
CA LEU A 231 -1.10 16.47 5.57
C LEU A 231 -2.46 16.15 6.19
N LYS A 232 -3.54 16.17 5.40
CA LYS A 232 -4.87 15.80 5.88
C LYS A 232 -4.92 14.40 6.49
N LEU A 233 -4.10 13.45 6.01
CA LEU A 233 -4.04 12.09 6.56
C LEU A 233 -3.59 12.05 8.03
N PHE A 234 -2.90 13.11 8.50
CA PHE A 234 -2.27 13.20 9.81
C PHE A 234 -2.88 14.29 10.71
N ASP A 235 -3.91 15.00 10.22
CA ASP A 235 -4.53 16.13 10.92
C ASP A 235 -5.58 15.63 11.92
N ARG A 236 -5.11 15.32 13.14
CA ARG A 236 -5.95 14.84 14.25
C ARG A 236 -6.92 15.92 14.78
N ASP A 237 -6.63 17.19 14.54
CA ASP A 237 -7.52 18.27 14.97
C ASP A 237 -8.78 18.33 14.10
N LYS A 238 -8.69 17.83 12.86
CA LYS A 238 -9.82 17.80 11.93
C LYS A 238 -10.54 16.46 11.86
N SER A 239 -9.85 15.35 12.13
CA SER A 239 -10.45 14.03 12.02
C SER A 239 -9.89 13.05 13.04
N GLU A 240 -10.75 12.40 13.79
CA GLU A 240 -10.40 11.29 14.70
C GLU A 240 -9.84 10.07 13.96
N TYR A 241 -10.13 9.95 12.66
CA TYR A 241 -9.65 8.87 11.80
C TYR A 241 -8.25 9.08 11.27
N ALA A 242 -7.66 10.27 11.48
CA ALA A 242 -6.33 10.61 11.02
C ALA A 242 -5.25 9.80 11.74
N ILE A 243 -4.14 9.58 11.04
CA ILE A 243 -3.01 8.82 11.54
C ILE A 243 -2.24 9.65 12.55
N ASN A 244 -2.06 9.13 13.77
CA ASN A 244 -1.30 9.81 14.81
C ASN A 244 0.20 9.65 14.58
N LYS A 245 0.79 10.54 13.80
CA LYS A 245 2.24 10.59 13.55
C LYS A 245 2.73 12.03 13.49
N ARG A 246 3.97 12.23 13.88
CA ARG A 246 4.63 13.53 13.74
C ARG A 246 5.08 13.72 12.30
N VAL A 247 4.62 14.80 11.68
CA VAL A 247 4.95 15.16 10.30
C VAL A 247 5.60 16.53 10.29
N ALA A 248 6.74 16.64 9.61
CA ALA A 248 7.38 17.90 9.28
C ALA A 248 7.35 18.10 7.77
N VAL A 249 7.32 19.34 7.32
CA VAL A 249 7.41 19.71 5.90
C VAL A 249 8.64 20.57 5.69
N ILE A 250 9.41 20.24 4.68
CA ILE A 250 10.54 21.03 4.22
C ILE A 250 10.30 21.37 2.76
N THR A 251 10.29 22.66 2.44
CA THR A 251 10.05 23.19 1.10
C THR A 251 11.01 24.34 0.83
N ASP A 252 11.23 24.62 -0.44
CA ASP A 252 12.06 25.74 -0.88
C ASP A 252 11.42 27.08 -0.52
N LEU A 253 12.27 28.05 -0.23
CA LEU A 253 11.83 29.42 0.08
C LEU A 253 11.15 30.09 -1.10
N ASP A 254 11.63 29.83 -2.32
CA ASP A 254 11.15 30.40 -3.60
C ASP A 254 10.72 31.87 -3.50
N PRO A 255 11.62 32.76 -3.13
CA PRO A 255 11.25 34.14 -2.90
C PRO A 255 10.79 34.80 -4.18
N VAL A 256 9.83 35.70 -4.04
CA VAL A 256 9.43 36.62 -5.12
C VAL A 256 9.65 38.05 -4.72
N ARG A 257 9.98 38.90 -5.68
CA ARG A 257 10.21 40.36 -5.46
C ARG A 257 9.45 41.20 -6.45
N LYS A 258 9.11 42.42 -6.06
CA LYS A 258 8.64 43.50 -6.94
C LYS A 258 9.35 44.78 -6.61
N LYS A 259 9.48 45.71 -7.56
CA LYS A 259 10.05 47.06 -7.29
C LYS A 259 9.14 47.78 -6.28
N ALA A 260 9.76 48.28 -5.21
CA ALA A 260 9.09 49.06 -4.21
C ALA A 260 8.66 50.43 -4.78
N GLY A 261 7.47 50.91 -4.38
CA GLY A 261 6.98 52.25 -4.79
C GLY A 261 6.50 52.34 -6.25
N VAL A 262 6.58 51.30 -7.05
CA VAL A 262 6.14 51.33 -8.45
C VAL A 262 4.71 50.82 -8.55
N LYS A 263 3.79 51.70 -8.94
CA LYS A 263 2.37 51.37 -9.11
C LYS A 263 2.19 50.33 -10.26
N GLY A 264 1.60 49.22 -9.98
CA GLY A 264 1.38 48.13 -10.97
C GLY A 264 2.55 47.16 -11.12
N ALA A 265 3.63 47.25 -10.33
CA ALA A 265 4.71 46.28 -10.32
C ALA A 265 4.20 44.88 -9.91
N ARG A 266 4.55 43.86 -10.70
CA ARG A 266 4.23 42.46 -10.42
C ARG A 266 5.38 41.80 -9.68
N PHE A 267 5.03 40.84 -8.81
CA PHE A 267 6.03 39.95 -8.22
C PHE A 267 6.61 39.01 -9.27
N CYS A 268 7.92 38.89 -9.29
CA CYS A 268 8.71 37.99 -10.14
C CYS A 268 9.58 37.11 -9.22
N SER A 269 9.84 35.87 -9.61
CA SER A 269 10.76 34.98 -8.91
C SER A 269 12.15 35.60 -8.82
N CYS A 270 12.83 35.39 -7.72
CA CYS A 270 14.22 35.75 -7.49
C CYS A 270 14.92 34.64 -6.70
N TYR A 271 16.28 34.70 -6.70
CA TYR A 271 17.05 33.74 -5.93
C TYR A 271 17.15 34.15 -4.45
N PRO A 272 17.30 33.22 -3.51
CA PRO A 272 17.47 33.54 -2.10
C PRO A 272 18.65 34.50 -1.81
N PHE A 273 19.75 34.40 -2.54
CA PHE A 273 20.89 35.27 -2.37
C PHE A 273 20.65 36.73 -2.87
N GLU A 274 19.58 36.97 -3.62
CA GLU A 274 19.14 38.30 -4.03
C GLU A 274 18.28 39.01 -2.98
N LEU A 275 17.98 38.36 -1.88
CA LEU A 275 17.25 38.90 -0.72
C LEU A 275 18.19 39.87 0.03
N SER A 276 18.28 41.12 -0.42
CA SER A 276 19.09 42.15 0.23
C SER A 276 18.19 43.25 0.82
N LYS A 277 18.57 43.74 1.99
CA LYS A 277 17.79 44.77 2.70
C LYS A 277 17.78 46.14 2.00
N ASP A 278 18.70 46.42 1.08
CA ASP A 278 18.88 47.71 0.47
C ASP A 278 18.49 47.81 -1.02
N SER A 279 17.68 46.90 -1.49
CA SER A 279 17.53 46.72 -2.93
C SER A 279 16.45 47.56 -3.62
N GLY A 280 15.69 48.39 -2.92
CA GLY A 280 14.51 49.05 -3.50
C GLY A 280 13.42 48.07 -3.99
N TYR A 281 13.42 46.85 -3.49
CA TYR A 281 12.46 45.81 -3.77
C TYR A 281 11.69 45.39 -2.53
N GLU A 282 10.42 45.05 -2.71
CA GLU A 282 9.64 44.34 -1.72
C GLU A 282 9.75 42.84 -2.00
N TYR A 283 10.07 42.04 -0.96
CA TYR A 283 10.20 40.59 -1.02
C TYR A 283 9.07 39.91 -0.32
N LYS A 284 8.71 38.75 -0.84
CA LYS A 284 7.71 37.90 -0.24
C LYS A 284 8.17 36.43 -0.42
N ALA A 285 8.08 35.61 0.61
CA ALA A 285 8.16 34.17 0.45
C ALA A 285 6.96 33.69 -0.36
N SER A 286 7.16 32.71 -1.21
CA SER A 286 6.04 32.08 -1.90
C SER A 286 5.21 31.33 -0.88
N SER A 287 4.08 31.90 -0.48
CA SER A 287 3.17 31.31 0.50
C SER A 287 2.28 30.28 -0.19
N ASN A 288 2.73 29.05 -0.29
CA ASN A 288 1.91 27.92 -0.77
C ASN A 288 2.03 26.72 0.17
N LEU A 289 1.99 26.96 1.46
CA LEU A 289 1.68 25.97 2.48
C LEU A 289 0.21 26.07 2.86
#